data_25015d9a50a6a37dd7e24a9a3cffd7fa
#
_entry.id   25015d9a50a6a37dd7e24a9a3cffd7fa
#
_cell.length_a   1.000
_cell.length_b   1.000
_cell.length_c   1.000
_cell.angle_alpha   90.00
_cell.angle_beta   90.00
_cell.angle_gamma   90.00
#
_symmetry.space_group_name_H-M   'P 1'
#
loop_
_entity.id
_entity.type
_entity.pdbx_description
1 polymer ?
#
loop_
_entity_poly.entity_id
_entity_poly.type
_entity_poly.pdbx_seq_one_letter_code
_entity_poly.pdbx_strand_id
1 'polypeptide(L)'
;LGDCLIVIRSQDVLKVHIHTDEPEDVFSYLRSVGELVTHKAEDMHVQHETIGAASVSASHRSKGHIQIARRPVTVVTDSACDLSKEVIRAHGIHVIPMSLVQGDKTWRDGVDITAEQFHEKLRSGQALPTTSQPAPVEFLRTFQAAGEEGESVIGVFVGSTLSGTVRAAEMAVDN
;
A
#
# COMPACT_ATOMS: atom_id res chain seq x y z
N LEU A 1 -3.91 25.84 1.75
CA LEU A 1 -3.09 25.22 0.70
C LEU A 1 -3.48 23.76 0.42
N GLY A 2 -4.28 23.10 1.22
CA GLY A 2 -4.69 21.70 1.04
C GLY A 2 -4.74 20.91 2.34
N ASP A 3 -5.01 19.60 2.21
CA ASP A 3 -5.11 18.66 3.32
C ASP A 3 -4.16 17.47 3.14
N CYS A 4 -4.19 16.50 4.05
CA CYS A 4 -3.31 15.31 4.02
C CYS A 4 -1.82 15.64 3.86
N LEU A 5 -1.35 16.72 4.48
CA LEU A 5 0.04 17.16 4.39
C LEU A 5 0.98 16.17 5.08
N ILE A 6 1.91 15.61 4.30
CA ILE A 6 3.02 14.79 4.81
C ILE A 6 4.35 15.47 4.43
N VAL A 7 5.21 15.71 5.43
CA VAL A 7 6.54 16.27 5.22
C VAL A 7 7.58 15.30 5.76
N ILE A 8 8.47 14.85 4.89
CA ILE A 8 9.58 13.95 5.25
C ILE A 8 10.90 14.69 4.98
N ARG A 9 11.75 14.75 6.00
CA ARG A 9 13.10 15.29 5.89
C ARG A 9 14.12 14.15 5.77
N SER A 10 14.98 14.23 4.75
CA SER A 10 16.11 13.33 4.57
C SER A 10 17.34 14.16 4.22
N GLN A 11 18.29 14.26 5.15
CA GLN A 11 19.47 15.12 5.04
C GLN A 11 19.08 16.57 4.68
N ASP A 12 19.44 17.05 3.49
CA ASP A 12 19.19 18.40 3.01
C ASP A 12 17.95 18.48 2.09
N VAL A 13 17.20 17.38 1.95
CA VAL A 13 16.00 17.31 1.09
C VAL A 13 14.74 17.18 1.94
N LEU A 14 13.75 17.99 1.62
CA LEU A 14 12.38 17.85 2.11
C LEU A 14 11.50 17.24 1.02
N LYS A 15 10.82 16.15 1.34
CA LYS A 15 9.75 15.59 0.51
C LYS A 15 8.42 16.02 1.09
N VAL A 16 7.61 16.68 0.28
CA VAL A 16 6.28 17.15 0.65
C VAL A 16 5.25 16.42 -0.20
N HIS A 17 4.24 15.85 0.45
CA HIS A 17 3.05 15.29 -0.19
C HIS A 17 1.85 16.00 0.39
N ILE A 18 0.96 16.49 -0.45
CA ILE A 18 -0.23 17.24 -0.06
C ILE A 18 -1.34 17.01 -1.08
N HIS A 19 -2.56 16.89 -0.61
CA HIS A 19 -3.75 16.92 -1.46
C HIS A 19 -4.26 18.35 -1.56
N THR A 20 -4.43 18.87 -2.75
CA THR A 20 -4.85 20.25 -3.00
C THR A 20 -5.55 20.38 -4.34
N ASP A 21 -6.52 21.27 -4.39
CA ASP A 21 -7.16 21.70 -5.65
C ASP A 21 -6.35 22.78 -6.38
N GLU A 22 -5.34 23.35 -5.71
CA GLU A 22 -4.51 24.45 -6.19
C GLU A 22 -3.01 24.10 -6.18
N PRO A 23 -2.55 23.13 -6.99
CA PRO A 23 -1.16 22.66 -6.95
C PRO A 23 -0.12 23.73 -7.26
N GLU A 24 -0.44 24.69 -8.13
CA GLU A 24 0.48 25.77 -8.50
C GLU A 24 0.76 26.73 -7.34
N ASP A 25 -0.20 26.94 -6.46
CA ASP A 25 -0.02 27.74 -5.24
C ASP A 25 0.95 27.06 -4.28
N VAL A 26 0.85 25.74 -4.15
CA VAL A 26 1.78 24.92 -3.34
C VAL A 26 3.19 25.02 -3.93
N PHE A 27 3.35 24.84 -5.25
CA PHE A 27 4.66 24.94 -5.90
C PHE A 27 5.25 26.33 -5.78
N SER A 28 4.44 27.38 -5.89
CA SER A 28 4.88 28.77 -5.72
C SER A 28 5.36 29.05 -4.30
N TYR A 29 4.62 28.55 -3.30
CA TYR A 29 5.03 28.65 -1.91
C TYR A 29 6.35 27.90 -1.66
N LEU A 30 6.49 26.65 -2.13
CA LEU A 30 7.69 25.86 -1.95
C LEU A 30 8.92 26.50 -2.59
N ARG A 31 8.78 27.12 -3.78
CA ARG A 31 9.85 27.89 -4.43
C ARG A 31 10.26 29.13 -3.62
N SER A 32 9.36 29.70 -2.82
CA SER A 32 9.71 30.86 -1.98
C SER A 32 10.53 30.49 -0.75
N VAL A 33 10.49 29.21 -0.32
CA VAL A 33 11.19 28.72 0.87
C VAL A 33 12.39 27.82 0.58
N GLY A 34 12.56 27.39 -0.68
CA GLY A 34 13.68 26.55 -1.07
C GLY A 34 13.73 26.26 -2.56
N GLU A 35 14.75 25.51 -3.00
CA GLU A 35 14.88 25.06 -4.37
C GLU A 35 13.95 23.85 -4.61
N LEU A 36 13.11 23.91 -5.63
CA LEU A 36 12.22 22.84 -6.03
C LEU A 36 12.90 21.90 -7.02
N VAL A 37 13.52 20.83 -6.53
CA VAL A 37 14.32 19.89 -7.33
C VAL A 37 13.44 19.06 -8.27
N THR A 38 12.30 18.56 -7.77
CA THR A 38 11.35 17.73 -8.54
C THR A 38 9.95 17.98 -8.02
N HIS A 39 8.96 18.02 -8.92
CA HIS A 39 7.56 18.13 -8.55
C HIS A 39 6.67 17.34 -9.50
N LYS A 40 5.53 16.89 -8.98
CA LYS A 40 4.49 16.18 -9.74
C LYS A 40 3.13 16.58 -9.18
N ALA A 41 2.20 16.90 -10.05
CA ALA A 41 0.79 17.03 -9.72
C ALA A 41 0.00 15.99 -10.51
N GLU A 42 -0.92 15.31 -9.86
CA GLU A 42 -1.82 14.32 -10.46
C GLU A 42 -3.25 14.71 -10.15
N ASP A 43 -4.09 14.76 -11.17
CA ASP A 43 -5.52 15.00 -11.00
C ASP A 43 -6.22 13.71 -10.59
N MET A 44 -6.66 13.66 -9.33
CA MET A 44 -7.34 12.51 -8.75
C MET A 44 -8.75 12.29 -9.35
N HIS A 45 -9.41 13.34 -9.89
CA HIS A 45 -10.71 13.22 -10.54
C HIS A 45 -10.59 12.50 -11.88
N VAL A 46 -9.58 12.83 -12.69
CA VAL A 46 -9.30 12.15 -13.97
C VAL A 46 -8.92 10.68 -13.73
N GLN A 47 -8.20 10.40 -12.65
CA GLN A 47 -7.83 9.03 -12.28
C GLN A 47 -9.07 8.20 -11.89
N HIS A 48 -10.03 8.80 -11.20
CA HIS A 48 -11.27 8.14 -10.81
C HIS A 48 -12.18 7.82 -12.02
N GLU A 49 -12.25 8.71 -13.01
CA GLU A 49 -13.05 8.49 -14.24
C GLU A 49 -12.44 7.39 -15.13
N THR A 50 -11.10 7.29 -15.17
CA THR A 50 -10.40 6.27 -15.97
C THR A 50 -10.59 4.87 -15.40
N ILE A 51 -10.71 4.74 -14.08
CA ILE A 51 -10.98 3.45 -13.39
C ILE A 51 -12.44 3.03 -13.59
N GLY A 52 -13.38 3.97 -13.63
CA GLY A 52 -14.82 3.69 -13.85
C GLY A 52 -15.16 3.16 -15.25
N ALA A 53 -14.35 3.45 -16.25
CA ALA A 53 -14.59 3.04 -17.64
C ALA A 53 -14.03 1.65 -18.01
N ALA A 54 -13.20 1.05 -17.16
CA ALA A 54 -12.54 -0.23 -17.46
C ALA A 54 -13.31 -1.49 -16.97
N SER A 55 -14.47 -1.35 -16.35
CA SER A 55 -15.16 -2.46 -15.68
C SER A 55 -16.33 -3.11 -16.45
N VAL A 56 -16.42 -2.98 -17.77
CA VAL A 56 -17.46 -3.70 -18.55
C VAL A 56 -16.84 -4.36 -19.78
N SER A 57 -16.39 -5.56 -19.67
CA SER A 57 -16.63 -6.68 -20.59
C SER A 57 -15.61 -7.83 -20.42
N ALA A 58 -16.08 -8.97 -19.95
CA ALA A 58 -15.75 -10.29 -20.52
C ALA A 58 -16.58 -11.38 -19.83
N SER A 59 -17.74 -11.68 -20.42
CA SER A 59 -18.41 -12.95 -20.19
C SER A 59 -17.87 -13.96 -21.21
N HIS A 60 -17.22 -15.04 -20.75
CA HIS A 60 -17.12 -16.26 -21.52
C HIS A 60 -17.49 -17.46 -20.64
N ARG A 61 -18.64 -18.06 -20.99
CA ARG A 61 -19.07 -19.35 -20.45
C ARG A 61 -18.32 -20.48 -21.12
N SER A 62 -17.79 -21.42 -20.34
CA SER A 62 -17.62 -22.79 -20.79
C SER A 62 -17.97 -23.78 -19.68
N LYS A 63 -18.55 -24.92 -20.14
CA LYS A 63 -19.26 -25.90 -19.33
C LYS A 63 -18.34 -26.92 -18.66
N GLY A 64 -18.64 -27.21 -17.39
CA GLY A 64 -18.67 -28.56 -16.83
C GLY A 64 -17.36 -29.23 -16.44
N HIS A 65 -17.02 -29.09 -15.15
CA HIS A 65 -16.54 -30.16 -14.25
C HIS A 65 -16.69 -29.63 -12.83
N ILE A 66 -17.12 -30.47 -11.88
CA ILE A 66 -17.17 -30.09 -10.46
C ILE A 66 -15.70 -30.04 -9.99
N GLN A 67 -15.06 -28.95 -10.25
CA GLN A 67 -13.88 -28.50 -9.53
C GLN A 67 -14.39 -27.57 -8.43
N ILE A 68 -13.84 -27.72 -7.24
CA ILE A 68 -13.94 -26.71 -6.19
C ILE A 68 -13.52 -25.41 -6.89
N ALA A 69 -14.48 -24.52 -7.13
CA ALA A 69 -14.26 -23.36 -8.00
C ALA A 69 -13.18 -22.48 -7.36
N ARG A 70 -11.95 -22.55 -7.87
CA ARG A 70 -10.90 -21.61 -7.55
C ARG A 70 -11.42 -20.21 -7.89
N ARG A 71 -11.11 -19.23 -7.08
CA ARG A 71 -11.46 -17.83 -7.39
C ARG A 71 -10.75 -17.42 -8.69
N PRO A 72 -11.39 -16.66 -9.59
CA PRO A 72 -10.69 -16.19 -10.80
C PRO A 72 -9.45 -15.37 -10.44
N VAL A 73 -9.52 -14.61 -9.35
CA VAL A 73 -8.45 -13.75 -8.86
C VAL A 73 -8.40 -13.77 -7.34
N THR A 74 -7.20 -13.86 -6.79
CA THR A 74 -6.91 -13.65 -5.37
C THR A 74 -6.10 -12.36 -5.22
N VAL A 75 -6.43 -11.56 -4.21
CA VAL A 75 -5.77 -10.28 -3.96
C VAL A 75 -4.78 -10.45 -2.81
N VAL A 76 -3.57 -9.92 -3.01
CA VAL A 76 -2.52 -9.79 -1.99
C VAL A 76 -2.23 -8.31 -1.78
N THR A 77 -2.16 -7.87 -0.53
CA THR A 77 -1.83 -6.48 -0.18
C THR A 77 -0.88 -6.45 1.03
N ASP A 78 -0.34 -5.30 1.37
CA ASP A 78 0.36 -5.09 2.65
C ASP A 78 -0.58 -4.52 3.72
N SER A 79 -0.12 -4.49 4.97
CA SER A 79 -0.94 -4.03 6.09
C SER A 79 -1.20 -2.51 6.10
N ALA A 80 -0.57 -1.73 5.21
CA ALA A 80 -0.88 -0.32 5.03
C ALA A 80 -2.18 -0.08 4.24
N CYS A 81 -2.87 -1.15 3.79
CA CYS A 81 -4.14 -1.05 3.06
C CYS A 81 -5.30 -0.49 3.90
N ASP A 82 -5.18 -0.47 5.23
CA ASP A 82 -6.19 0.00 6.18
C ASP A 82 -7.61 -0.60 5.98
N LEU A 83 -7.66 -1.83 5.48
CA LEU A 83 -8.91 -2.56 5.29
C LEU A 83 -9.38 -3.17 6.60
N SER A 84 -10.70 -3.15 6.82
CA SER A 84 -11.28 -3.83 7.99
C SER A 84 -11.14 -5.35 7.88
N LYS A 85 -11.05 -6.03 9.03
CA LYS A 85 -10.95 -7.50 9.08
C LYS A 85 -12.13 -8.20 8.41
N GLU A 86 -13.30 -7.57 8.42
CA GLU A 86 -14.52 -8.06 7.76
C GLU A 86 -14.36 -8.07 6.26
N VAL A 87 -13.85 -6.98 5.67
CA VAL A 87 -13.58 -6.87 4.23
C VAL A 87 -12.52 -7.88 3.81
N ILE A 88 -11.40 -7.95 4.54
CA ILE A 88 -10.32 -8.91 4.29
C ILE A 88 -10.87 -10.34 4.22
N ARG A 89 -11.67 -10.75 5.24
CA ARG A 89 -12.26 -12.09 5.29
C ARG A 89 -13.30 -12.32 4.20
N ALA A 90 -14.21 -11.34 3.97
CA ALA A 90 -15.29 -11.48 2.99
C ALA A 90 -14.77 -11.69 1.57
N HIS A 91 -13.67 -11.05 1.24
CA HIS A 91 -13.05 -11.11 -0.08
C HIS A 91 -11.86 -12.07 -0.16
N GLY A 92 -11.42 -12.68 0.96
CA GLY A 92 -10.26 -13.57 1.02
C GLY A 92 -8.98 -12.87 0.57
N ILE A 93 -8.79 -11.65 1.06
CA ILE A 93 -7.60 -10.86 0.76
C ILE A 93 -6.44 -11.36 1.65
N HIS A 94 -5.29 -11.63 1.05
CA HIS A 94 -4.08 -11.96 1.79
C HIS A 94 -3.32 -10.69 2.15
N VAL A 95 -3.02 -10.50 3.43
CA VAL A 95 -2.33 -9.30 3.92
C VAL A 95 -0.94 -9.68 4.41
N ILE A 96 0.08 -9.04 3.82
CA ILE A 96 1.48 -9.18 4.25
C ILE A 96 1.76 -8.10 5.31
N PRO A 97 2.13 -8.48 6.54
CA PRO A 97 2.38 -7.51 7.60
C PRO A 97 3.66 -6.68 7.34
N MET A 98 3.54 -5.36 7.42
CA MET A 98 4.71 -4.47 7.49
C MET A 98 5.44 -4.67 8.82
N SER A 99 6.74 -4.42 8.84
CA SER A 99 7.52 -4.42 10.06
C SER A 99 7.53 -3.03 10.69
N LEU A 100 7.17 -2.94 11.96
CA LEU A 100 7.26 -1.72 12.78
C LEU A 100 8.49 -1.84 13.68
N VAL A 101 9.43 -0.90 13.56
CA VAL A 101 10.71 -0.91 14.27
C VAL A 101 10.78 0.29 15.21
N GLN A 102 11.06 0.05 16.50
CA GLN A 102 11.25 1.08 17.51
C GLN A 102 12.41 0.67 18.44
N GLY A 103 13.55 1.30 18.29
CA GLY A 103 14.79 0.88 18.98
C GLY A 103 15.13 -0.57 18.61
N ASP A 104 15.31 -1.41 19.62
CA ASP A 104 15.64 -2.83 19.44
C ASP A 104 14.41 -3.74 19.25
N LYS A 105 13.21 -3.17 19.19
CA LYS A 105 11.95 -3.92 19.07
C LYS A 105 11.40 -3.85 17.67
N THR A 106 10.96 -5.00 17.17
CA THR A 106 10.27 -5.13 15.88
C THR A 106 8.97 -5.87 16.09
N TRP A 107 7.89 -5.37 15.49
CA TRP A 107 6.57 -5.99 15.49
C TRP A 107 6.07 -6.12 14.06
N ARG A 108 5.30 -7.17 13.80
CA ARG A 108 4.52 -7.31 12.57
C ARG A 108 3.19 -6.61 12.76
N ASP A 109 2.91 -5.64 11.90
CA ASP A 109 1.68 -4.84 11.94
C ASP A 109 0.44 -5.71 11.74
N GLY A 110 -0.55 -5.51 12.60
CA GLY A 110 -1.79 -6.32 12.62
C GLY A 110 -1.66 -7.74 13.15
N VAL A 111 -0.42 -8.21 13.43
CA VAL A 111 -0.12 -9.57 13.96
C VAL A 111 0.40 -9.50 15.39
N ASP A 112 1.53 -8.83 15.61
CA ASP A 112 2.17 -8.72 16.92
C ASP A 112 1.70 -7.47 17.69
N ILE A 113 1.14 -6.49 16.99
CA ILE A 113 0.59 -5.25 17.54
C ILE A 113 -0.69 -4.87 16.78
N THR A 114 -1.73 -4.48 17.50
CA THR A 114 -2.98 -3.97 16.89
C THR A 114 -2.89 -2.48 16.60
N ALA A 115 -3.78 -1.96 15.75
CA ALA A 115 -3.87 -0.53 15.45
C ALA A 115 -4.11 0.29 16.73
N GLU A 116 -4.97 -0.18 17.66
CA GLU A 116 -5.24 0.48 18.94
C GLU A 116 -3.98 0.59 19.79
N GLN A 117 -3.24 -0.53 19.92
CA GLN A 117 -1.99 -0.56 20.68
C GLN A 117 -0.92 0.33 20.04
N PHE A 118 -0.87 0.37 18.71
CA PHE A 118 0.03 1.26 17.99
C PHE A 118 -0.33 2.73 18.23
N HIS A 119 -1.61 3.11 18.12
CA HIS A 119 -2.06 4.47 18.40
C HIS A 119 -1.82 4.89 19.85
N GLU A 120 -1.95 3.96 20.81
CA GLU A 120 -1.62 4.24 22.22
C GLU A 120 -0.12 4.56 22.39
N LYS A 121 0.75 3.80 21.73
CA LYS A 121 2.20 4.09 21.69
C LYS A 121 2.49 5.47 21.10
N LEU A 122 1.84 5.86 20.01
CA LEU A 122 2.00 7.18 19.41
C LEU A 122 1.61 8.30 20.39
N ARG A 123 0.49 8.12 21.15
CA ARG A 123 0.03 9.10 22.14
C ARG A 123 0.93 9.19 23.38
N SER A 124 1.68 8.14 23.70
CA SER A 124 2.53 8.08 24.90
C SER A 124 3.79 8.98 24.83
N GLY A 125 4.02 9.67 23.71
CA GLY A 125 5.19 10.53 23.51
C GLY A 125 6.52 9.80 23.37
N GLN A 126 6.50 8.49 23.19
CA GLN A 126 7.70 7.71 22.88
C GLN A 126 8.20 8.02 21.47
N ALA A 127 9.46 7.64 21.18
CA ALA A 127 9.99 7.76 19.83
C ALA A 127 9.08 7.04 18.82
N LEU A 128 8.78 7.71 17.72
CA LEU A 128 7.91 7.14 16.68
C LEU A 128 8.53 5.89 16.09
N PRO A 129 7.79 4.79 15.96
CA PRO A 129 8.23 3.63 15.19
C PRO A 129 8.45 4.01 13.73
N THR A 130 9.41 3.37 13.09
CA THR A 130 9.59 3.42 11.64
C THR A 130 9.02 2.16 11.02
N THR A 131 8.52 2.27 9.78
CA THR A 131 8.08 1.12 9.01
C THR A 131 9.21 0.60 8.14
N SER A 132 9.31 -0.71 8.03
CA SER A 132 10.18 -1.39 7.07
C SER A 132 9.34 -2.32 6.19
N GLN A 133 9.74 -2.46 4.94
CA GLN A 133 9.10 -3.41 4.03
C GLN A 133 9.19 -4.84 4.57
N PRO A 134 8.21 -5.71 4.26
CA PRO A 134 8.27 -7.13 4.61
C PRO A 134 9.49 -7.82 4.00
N ALA A 135 9.96 -8.89 4.62
CA ALA A 135 11.04 -9.69 4.06
C ALA A 135 10.59 -10.39 2.77
N PRO A 136 11.46 -10.58 1.75
CA PRO A 136 11.09 -11.23 0.50
C PRO A 136 10.44 -12.61 0.66
N VAL A 137 10.84 -13.36 1.68
CA VAL A 137 10.26 -14.67 1.98
C VAL A 137 8.78 -14.59 2.38
N GLU A 138 8.33 -13.49 2.99
CA GLU A 138 6.92 -13.31 3.35
C GLU A 138 6.06 -13.08 2.09
N PHE A 139 6.57 -12.34 1.11
CA PHE A 139 5.93 -12.20 -0.19
C PHE A 139 5.79 -13.55 -0.89
N LEU A 140 6.88 -14.31 -0.99
CA LEU A 140 6.88 -15.62 -1.65
C LEU A 140 5.85 -16.56 -1.04
N ARG A 141 5.83 -16.69 0.29
CA ARG A 141 4.87 -17.53 1.01
C ARG A 141 3.42 -17.08 0.76
N THR A 142 3.17 -15.77 0.80
CA THR A 142 1.83 -15.24 0.63
C THR A 142 1.34 -15.38 -0.81
N PHE A 143 2.21 -15.15 -1.80
CA PHE A 143 1.86 -15.39 -3.21
C PHE A 143 1.61 -16.86 -3.51
N GLN A 144 2.38 -17.78 -2.94
CA GLN A 144 2.15 -19.22 -3.07
C GLN A 144 0.78 -19.60 -2.49
N ALA A 145 0.47 -19.17 -1.26
CA ALA A 145 -0.83 -19.42 -0.63
C ALA A 145 -1.99 -18.83 -1.45
N ALA A 146 -1.86 -17.59 -1.93
CA ALA A 146 -2.87 -16.95 -2.77
C ALA A 146 -3.05 -17.68 -4.12
N GLY A 147 -1.95 -18.19 -4.69
CA GLY A 147 -1.96 -18.97 -5.93
C GLY A 147 -2.62 -20.35 -5.80
N GLU A 148 -2.67 -20.93 -4.60
CA GLU A 148 -3.44 -22.15 -4.34
C GLU A 148 -4.95 -21.91 -4.36
N GLU A 149 -5.39 -20.72 -3.95
CA GLU A 149 -6.81 -20.33 -3.86
C GLU A 149 -7.37 -19.74 -5.16
N GLY A 150 -6.54 -19.09 -5.99
CA GLY A 150 -6.94 -18.39 -7.20
C GLY A 150 -6.24 -18.89 -8.47
N GLU A 151 -6.87 -18.58 -9.63
CA GLU A 151 -6.27 -18.83 -10.95
C GLU A 151 -5.20 -17.77 -11.28
N SER A 152 -5.39 -16.57 -10.74
CA SER A 152 -4.46 -15.45 -10.87
C SER A 152 -4.32 -14.73 -9.53
N VAL A 153 -3.17 -14.11 -9.29
CA VAL A 153 -2.89 -13.31 -8.10
C VAL A 153 -2.61 -11.88 -8.51
N ILE A 154 -3.27 -10.92 -7.85
CA ILE A 154 -3.02 -9.48 -8.02
C ILE A 154 -2.44 -8.94 -6.73
N GLY A 155 -1.24 -8.35 -6.79
CA GLY A 155 -0.62 -7.62 -5.70
C GLY A 155 -0.97 -6.13 -5.75
N VAL A 156 -1.49 -5.57 -4.65
CA VAL A 156 -1.78 -4.14 -4.49
C VAL A 156 -1.04 -3.65 -3.25
N PHE A 157 -0.02 -2.84 -3.43
CA PHE A 157 0.89 -2.44 -2.35
C PHE A 157 1.05 -0.92 -2.29
N VAL A 158 1.64 -0.44 -1.19
CA VAL A 158 2.07 0.96 -1.08
C VAL A 158 2.90 1.36 -2.31
N GLY A 159 2.57 2.51 -2.88
CA GLY A 159 3.19 3.01 -4.10
C GLY A 159 4.72 3.03 -4.05
N SER A 160 5.36 2.67 -5.16
CA SER A 160 6.82 2.53 -5.28
C SER A 160 7.60 3.82 -5.00
N THR A 161 6.95 4.97 -5.06
CA THR A 161 7.54 6.27 -4.69
C THR A 161 7.62 6.48 -3.17
N LEU A 162 6.83 5.74 -2.39
CA LEU A 162 6.74 5.85 -0.93
C LEU A 162 7.47 4.72 -0.22
N SER A 163 7.48 3.51 -0.81
CA SER A 163 8.03 2.30 -0.19
C SER A 163 8.71 1.40 -1.22
N GLY A 164 9.70 0.64 -0.77
CA GLY A 164 10.30 -0.44 -1.56
C GLY A 164 9.46 -1.72 -1.65
N THR A 165 8.23 -1.71 -1.11
CA THR A 165 7.36 -2.90 -1.01
C THR A 165 7.05 -3.52 -2.37
N VAL A 166 6.69 -2.69 -3.38
CA VAL A 166 6.43 -3.19 -4.75
C VAL A 166 7.66 -3.89 -5.32
N ARG A 167 8.85 -3.28 -5.18
CA ARG A 167 10.09 -3.87 -5.68
C ARG A 167 10.44 -5.19 -4.98
N ALA A 168 10.19 -5.27 -3.66
CA ALA A 168 10.38 -6.51 -2.91
C ALA A 168 9.41 -7.61 -3.36
N ALA A 169 8.17 -7.24 -3.70
CA ALA A 169 7.16 -8.14 -4.24
C ALA A 169 7.58 -8.67 -5.64
N GLU A 170 8.03 -7.79 -6.55
CA GLU A 170 8.55 -8.16 -7.87
C GLU A 170 9.71 -9.16 -7.75
N MET A 171 10.70 -8.86 -6.90
CA MET A 171 11.84 -9.76 -6.67
C MET A 171 11.42 -11.15 -6.13
N ALA A 172 10.31 -11.23 -5.40
CA ALA A 172 9.81 -12.52 -4.89
C ALA A 172 9.09 -13.34 -5.94
N VAL A 173 8.57 -12.72 -7.00
CA VAL A 173 7.91 -13.43 -8.14
C VAL A 173 8.93 -13.93 -9.15
N ASP A 174 10.05 -13.21 -9.31
CA ASP A 174 11.09 -13.55 -10.32
C ASP A 174 12.03 -14.70 -9.86
N ASN A 175 11.91 -15.18 -8.62
CA ASN A 175 12.67 -16.30 -8.06
C ASN A 175 11.83 -17.58 -7.91
#